data_75680cb82690a142ea5f9329eec40cb5
#
_entry.id   75680cb82690a142ea5f9329eec40cb5
#
_cell.length_a   1.000
_cell.length_b   1.000
_cell.length_c   1.000
_cell.angle_alpha   90.00
_cell.angle_beta   90.00
_cell.angle_gamma   90.00
#
_symmetry.space_group_name_H-M   'P 1'
#
loop_
_entity.id
_entity.type
_entity.pdbx_description
1 polymer ?
#
loop_
_entity_poly.entity_id
_entity_poly.type
_entity_poly.pdbx_seq_one_letter_code
_entity_poly.pdbx_strand_id
1 'polypeptide(L)'
;MGGTNVWDAEWEVNEEQARTLIGRQFPQLSSKEVKRLGWGWDNTVFLIGDEYVFRFPRRTFVVGAIRMEGKLLPKLEAYMTIPYPKPLFFGEASDEYPAPFLGYAHVPGDFPIGLTEECRALSAETLAKFLRRLHEFPVQAALKCGVQQDHRNLTDIASRKVKMEGFLSKVVEHLTPDEFGVIKAYISRLQNDRVEPVNTLLHGDLHFKNMLVNENGI
;
A
#
# COMPACT_ATOMS: atom_id res chain seq x y z
N MET A 1 -26.52 13.01 -15.77
CA MET A 1 -25.12 12.70 -16.14
C MET A 1 -24.39 12.45 -14.83
N GLY A 2 -24.20 11.17 -14.48
CA GLY A 2 -23.47 10.79 -13.27
C GLY A 2 -22.00 11.11 -13.47
N GLY A 3 -21.43 11.99 -12.64
CA GLY A 3 -20.00 12.22 -12.60
C GLY A 3 -19.31 10.91 -12.16
N THR A 4 -18.31 10.46 -12.88
CA THR A 4 -17.43 9.38 -12.46
C THR A 4 -16.70 9.83 -11.21
N ASN A 5 -16.84 9.04 -10.13
CA ASN A 5 -16.09 9.32 -8.91
C ASN A 5 -14.59 9.10 -9.15
N VAL A 6 -13.77 9.81 -8.39
CA VAL A 6 -12.29 9.71 -8.49
C VAL A 6 -11.77 8.28 -8.21
N TRP A 7 -12.59 7.46 -7.56
CA TRP A 7 -12.26 6.06 -7.21
C TRP A 7 -12.86 5.01 -8.15
N ASP A 8 -13.60 5.44 -9.20
CA ASP A 8 -14.17 4.51 -10.16
C ASP A 8 -13.05 3.84 -10.98
N ALA A 9 -13.25 2.58 -11.32
CA ALA A 9 -12.29 1.84 -12.13
C ALA A 9 -12.32 2.32 -13.58
N GLU A 10 -11.16 2.52 -14.18
CA GLU A 10 -11.03 2.69 -15.62
C GLU A 10 -11.03 1.32 -16.33
N TRP A 11 -10.51 0.30 -15.63
CA TRP A 11 -10.45 -1.08 -16.12
C TRP A 11 -10.97 -2.03 -15.06
N GLU A 12 -11.80 -2.95 -15.47
CA GLU A 12 -12.25 -4.05 -14.63
C GLU A 12 -11.78 -5.38 -15.24
N VAL A 13 -11.25 -6.24 -14.38
CA VAL A 13 -10.86 -7.60 -14.72
C VAL A 13 -11.71 -8.56 -13.92
N ASN A 14 -12.41 -9.48 -14.58
CA ASN A 14 -13.11 -10.59 -13.94
C ASN A 14 -12.24 -11.85 -13.88
N GLU A 15 -12.72 -12.92 -13.28
CA GLU A 15 -11.97 -14.17 -13.08
C GLU A 15 -11.59 -14.85 -14.41
N GLU A 16 -12.47 -14.82 -15.41
CA GLU A 16 -12.23 -15.41 -16.74
C GLU A 16 -11.15 -14.62 -17.50
N GLN A 17 -11.24 -13.31 -17.47
CA GLN A 17 -10.22 -12.43 -18.04
C GLN A 17 -8.87 -12.61 -17.33
N ALA A 18 -8.85 -12.65 -16.00
CA ALA A 18 -7.63 -12.89 -15.23
C ALA A 18 -7.00 -14.25 -15.59
N ARG A 19 -7.81 -15.30 -15.69
CA ARG A 19 -7.37 -16.65 -16.13
C ARG A 19 -6.72 -16.59 -17.51
N THR A 20 -7.36 -15.91 -18.46
CA THR A 20 -6.87 -15.77 -19.84
C THR A 20 -5.55 -15.02 -19.88
N LEU A 21 -5.48 -13.85 -19.22
CA LEU A 21 -4.28 -13.00 -19.21
C LEU A 21 -3.09 -13.70 -18.54
N ILE A 22 -3.34 -14.36 -17.39
CA ILE A 22 -2.33 -15.12 -16.66
C ILE A 22 -1.89 -16.34 -17.46
N GLY A 23 -2.84 -17.14 -17.97
CA GLY A 23 -2.53 -18.39 -18.67
C GLY A 23 -1.75 -18.16 -19.96
N ARG A 24 -1.99 -17.06 -20.67
CA ARG A 24 -1.22 -16.70 -21.88
C ARG A 24 0.22 -16.33 -21.58
N GLN A 25 0.46 -15.57 -20.52
CA GLN A 25 1.80 -15.10 -20.19
C GLN A 25 2.57 -16.07 -19.29
N PHE A 26 1.85 -16.90 -18.51
CA PHE A 26 2.40 -17.87 -17.59
C PHE A 26 1.72 -19.24 -17.78
N PRO A 27 2.04 -19.99 -18.88
CA PRO A 27 1.35 -21.23 -19.22
C PRO A 27 1.35 -22.28 -18.10
N GLN A 28 2.36 -22.29 -17.22
CA GLN A 28 2.45 -23.16 -16.04
C GLN A 28 1.32 -22.93 -15.02
N LEU A 29 0.62 -21.81 -15.11
CA LEU A 29 -0.51 -21.47 -14.22
C LEU A 29 -1.88 -21.71 -14.88
N SER A 30 -1.94 -22.06 -16.16
CA SER A 30 -3.18 -22.12 -16.94
C SER A 30 -4.22 -23.10 -16.41
N SER A 31 -3.78 -24.19 -15.75
CA SER A 31 -4.66 -25.21 -15.16
C SER A 31 -5.10 -24.90 -13.73
N LYS A 32 -4.55 -23.85 -13.10
CA LYS A 32 -4.89 -23.50 -11.73
C LYS A 32 -6.22 -22.77 -11.66
N GLU A 33 -6.95 -23.00 -10.57
CA GLU A 33 -8.17 -22.25 -10.28
C GLU A 33 -7.86 -20.77 -10.07
N VAL A 34 -8.74 -19.91 -10.55
CA VAL A 34 -8.66 -18.46 -10.35
C VAL A 34 -9.85 -18.03 -9.50
N LYS A 35 -9.59 -17.47 -8.34
CA LYS A 35 -10.60 -16.95 -7.40
C LYS A 35 -10.34 -15.47 -7.15
N ARG A 36 -11.39 -14.66 -7.20
CA ARG A 36 -11.30 -13.25 -6.85
C ARG A 36 -11.24 -13.10 -5.33
N LEU A 37 -10.13 -12.55 -4.80
CA LEU A 37 -10.02 -12.22 -3.37
C LEU A 37 -10.75 -10.93 -3.02
N GLY A 38 -10.77 -9.97 -3.95
CA GLY A 38 -11.43 -8.69 -3.74
C GLY A 38 -10.88 -7.59 -4.64
N TRP A 39 -11.24 -6.38 -4.30
CA TRP A 39 -10.71 -5.18 -4.94
C TRP A 39 -10.54 -4.04 -3.94
N GLY A 40 -9.53 -3.23 -4.15
CA GLY A 40 -9.32 -1.96 -3.48
C GLY A 40 -9.51 -0.79 -4.45
N TRP A 41 -9.03 0.37 -4.06
CA TRP A 41 -9.05 1.56 -4.91
C TRP A 41 -8.17 1.39 -6.15
N ASP A 42 -7.05 0.70 -5.99
CA ASP A 42 -5.98 0.64 -6.98
C ASP A 42 -5.95 -0.65 -7.78
N ASN A 43 -6.29 -1.78 -7.17
CA ASN A 43 -6.11 -3.09 -7.78
C ASN A 43 -7.32 -4.00 -7.57
N THR A 44 -7.57 -4.87 -8.56
CA THR A 44 -8.34 -6.11 -8.39
C THR A 44 -7.34 -7.23 -8.08
N VAL A 45 -7.68 -8.09 -7.12
CA VAL A 45 -6.78 -9.11 -6.57
C VAL A 45 -7.38 -10.50 -6.77
N PHE A 46 -6.56 -11.43 -7.30
CA PHE A 46 -6.94 -12.81 -7.55
C PHE A 46 -5.98 -13.79 -6.88
N LEU A 47 -6.52 -14.87 -6.35
CA LEU A 47 -5.79 -16.03 -5.85
C LEU A 47 -5.75 -17.08 -6.96
N ILE A 48 -4.57 -17.66 -7.19
CA ILE A 48 -4.32 -18.64 -8.24
C ILE A 48 -3.84 -19.94 -7.60
N GLY A 49 -4.71 -20.95 -7.58
CA GLY A 49 -4.40 -22.28 -7.05
C GLY A 49 -3.92 -22.30 -5.60
N ASP A 50 -4.45 -21.38 -4.76
CA ASP A 50 -4.06 -21.18 -3.35
C ASP A 50 -2.58 -20.84 -3.10
N GLU A 51 -1.77 -20.76 -4.16
CA GLU A 51 -0.31 -20.58 -4.08
C GLU A 51 0.15 -19.17 -4.44
N TYR A 52 -0.57 -18.48 -5.33
CA TYR A 52 -0.15 -17.19 -5.85
C TYR A 52 -1.25 -16.16 -5.79
N VAL A 53 -0.86 -14.91 -5.59
CA VAL A 53 -1.76 -13.75 -5.64
C VAL A 53 -1.34 -12.85 -6.78
N PHE A 54 -2.30 -12.45 -7.60
CA PHE A 54 -2.08 -11.52 -8.70
C PHE A 54 -2.86 -10.22 -8.47
N ARG A 55 -2.19 -9.07 -8.72
CA ARG A 55 -2.76 -7.73 -8.61
C ARG A 55 -2.83 -7.09 -9.98
N PHE A 56 -4.03 -6.72 -10.38
CA PHE A 56 -4.34 -6.03 -11.62
C PHE A 56 -4.71 -4.57 -11.32
N PRO A 57 -3.94 -3.58 -11.78
CA PRO A 57 -4.31 -2.17 -11.69
C PRO A 57 -5.71 -1.89 -12.24
N ARG A 58 -6.44 -1.02 -11.60
CA ARG A 58 -7.78 -0.60 -12.04
C ARG A 58 -7.78 0.76 -12.72
N ARG A 59 -6.65 1.49 -12.65
CA ARG A 59 -6.54 2.88 -13.11
C ARG A 59 -5.15 3.20 -13.64
N THR A 60 -5.09 4.10 -14.59
CA THR A 60 -3.85 4.51 -15.26
C THR A 60 -2.78 5.01 -14.29
N PHE A 61 -3.17 5.79 -13.27
CA PHE A 61 -2.20 6.37 -12.36
C PHE A 61 -1.47 5.32 -11.48
N VAL A 62 -2.05 4.13 -11.30
CA VAL A 62 -1.44 3.02 -10.52
C VAL A 62 -0.33 2.31 -11.31
N VAL A 63 -0.32 2.42 -12.64
CA VAL A 63 0.65 1.73 -13.51
C VAL A 63 2.09 2.05 -13.14
N GLY A 64 2.36 3.31 -12.79
CA GLY A 64 3.70 3.74 -12.36
C GLY A 64 4.14 3.02 -11.08
N ALA A 65 3.24 2.86 -10.11
CA ALA A 65 3.50 2.16 -8.85
C ALA A 65 3.79 0.66 -9.09
N ILE A 66 3.00 -0.02 -9.92
CA ILE A 66 3.22 -1.44 -10.26
C ILE A 66 4.58 -1.66 -10.91
N ARG A 67 4.98 -0.79 -11.85
CA ARG A 67 6.31 -0.86 -12.48
C ARG A 67 7.44 -0.61 -11.50
N MET A 68 7.26 0.33 -10.60
CA MET A 68 8.23 0.64 -9.54
C MET A 68 8.34 -0.53 -8.56
N GLU A 69 7.22 -1.08 -8.08
CA GLU A 69 7.18 -2.24 -7.20
C GLU A 69 7.86 -3.46 -7.84
N GLY A 70 7.60 -3.72 -9.11
CA GLY A 70 8.25 -4.80 -9.86
C GLY A 70 9.79 -4.69 -9.88
N LYS A 71 10.35 -3.47 -9.84
CA LYS A 71 11.80 -3.23 -9.81
C LYS A 71 12.37 -3.19 -8.40
N LEU A 72 11.61 -2.67 -7.44
CA LEU A 72 12.06 -2.44 -6.07
C LEU A 72 11.98 -3.70 -5.20
N LEU A 73 10.78 -4.33 -5.17
CA LEU A 73 10.51 -5.42 -4.23
C LEU A 73 11.50 -6.59 -4.34
N PRO A 74 11.93 -7.05 -5.53
CA PRO A 74 12.97 -8.09 -5.61
C PRO A 74 14.30 -7.70 -4.95
N LYS A 75 14.63 -6.41 -4.92
CA LYS A 75 15.88 -5.92 -4.32
C LYS A 75 15.83 -5.77 -2.80
N LEU A 76 14.63 -5.81 -2.23
CA LEU A 76 14.45 -5.73 -0.79
C LEU A 76 14.71 -7.05 -0.07
N GLU A 77 14.90 -8.16 -0.76
CA GLU A 77 14.97 -9.52 -0.17
C GLU A 77 15.92 -9.61 1.03
N ALA A 78 17.13 -9.05 0.92
CA ALA A 78 18.11 -9.05 2.00
C ALA A 78 17.76 -8.13 3.20
N TYR A 79 16.74 -7.30 3.04
CA TYR A 79 16.28 -6.34 4.06
C TYR A 79 14.98 -6.78 4.72
N MET A 80 14.29 -7.76 4.16
CA MET A 80 13.01 -8.22 4.69
C MET A 80 13.21 -9.22 5.82
N THR A 81 12.54 -8.98 6.94
CA THR A 81 12.56 -9.84 8.13
C THR A 81 11.26 -10.61 8.32
N ILE A 82 10.27 -10.33 7.48
CA ILE A 82 8.94 -10.96 7.45
C ILE A 82 8.58 -11.30 6.00
N PRO A 83 7.65 -12.21 5.77
CA PRO A 83 7.10 -12.46 4.43
C PRO A 83 6.56 -11.17 3.81
N TYR A 84 6.77 -10.98 2.53
CA TYR A 84 6.31 -9.82 1.79
C TYR A 84 5.97 -10.22 0.34
N PRO A 85 5.20 -9.41 -0.40
CA PRO A 85 4.76 -9.73 -1.75
C PRO A 85 5.89 -9.56 -2.77
N LYS A 86 6.93 -10.40 -2.70
CA LYS A 86 8.02 -10.42 -3.68
C LYS A 86 7.49 -10.89 -5.02
N PRO A 87 7.55 -10.06 -6.08
CA PRO A 87 7.07 -10.45 -7.40
C PRO A 87 7.83 -11.64 -7.96
N LEU A 88 7.09 -12.65 -8.40
CA LEU A 88 7.56 -13.83 -9.11
C LEU A 88 7.13 -13.81 -10.59
N PHE A 89 6.04 -13.12 -10.87
CA PHE A 89 5.44 -13.02 -12.19
C PHE A 89 5.26 -11.56 -12.56
N PHE A 90 5.73 -11.19 -13.75
CA PHE A 90 5.70 -9.82 -14.28
C PHE A 90 4.88 -9.85 -15.56
N GLY A 91 3.58 -9.58 -15.46
CA GLY A 91 2.68 -9.53 -16.60
C GLY A 91 2.76 -8.19 -17.32
N GLU A 92 2.80 -8.25 -18.63
CA GLU A 92 2.85 -7.09 -19.50
C GLU A 92 1.46 -6.68 -19.96
N ALA A 93 1.33 -5.43 -20.37
CA ALA A 93 0.13 -4.93 -21.01
C ALA A 93 -0.13 -5.66 -22.33
N SER A 94 -1.41 -5.78 -22.70
CA SER A 94 -1.86 -6.38 -23.96
C SER A 94 -3.04 -5.58 -24.53
N ASP A 95 -3.47 -5.92 -25.72
CA ASP A 95 -4.66 -5.31 -26.34
C ASP A 95 -5.95 -5.54 -25.51
N GLU A 96 -5.98 -6.64 -24.73
CA GLU A 96 -7.14 -6.99 -23.90
C GLU A 96 -7.07 -6.34 -22.51
N TYR A 97 -5.88 -5.95 -22.04
CA TYR A 97 -5.68 -5.31 -20.76
C TYR A 97 -4.46 -4.36 -20.82
N PRO A 98 -4.68 -3.04 -20.74
CA PRO A 98 -3.66 -2.03 -21.10
C PRO A 98 -2.64 -1.72 -20.00
N ALA A 99 -2.58 -2.51 -18.92
CA ALA A 99 -1.68 -2.28 -17.80
C ALA A 99 -0.81 -3.51 -17.49
N PRO A 100 0.41 -3.33 -16.99
CA PRO A 100 1.18 -4.43 -16.41
C PRO A 100 0.53 -4.89 -15.10
N PHE A 101 0.78 -6.14 -14.72
CA PHE A 101 0.29 -6.72 -13.48
C PHE A 101 1.38 -7.57 -12.81
N LEU A 102 1.28 -7.78 -11.51
CA LEU A 102 2.25 -8.53 -10.74
C LEU A 102 1.61 -9.73 -10.05
N GLY A 103 2.35 -10.84 -10.05
CA GLY A 103 2.02 -12.03 -9.28
C GLY A 103 3.14 -12.37 -8.29
N TYR A 104 2.76 -12.80 -7.10
CA TYR A 104 3.66 -13.16 -6.01
C TYR A 104 3.14 -14.37 -5.23
N ALA A 105 4.00 -15.02 -4.43
CA ALA A 105 3.57 -16.10 -3.57
C ALA A 105 2.48 -15.61 -2.59
N HIS A 106 1.46 -16.43 -2.39
CA HIS A 106 0.44 -16.14 -1.39
C HIS A 106 1.06 -16.09 0.00
N VAL A 107 0.88 -15.01 0.71
CA VAL A 107 1.25 -14.88 2.12
C VAL A 107 -0.02 -15.12 2.93
N PRO A 108 -0.13 -16.24 3.67
CA PRO A 108 -1.32 -16.53 4.46
C PRO A 108 -1.37 -15.65 5.71
N GLY A 109 -2.58 -15.30 6.13
CA GLY A 109 -2.83 -14.53 7.35
C GLY A 109 -4.12 -13.71 7.25
N ASP A 110 -4.52 -13.16 8.36
CA ASP A 110 -5.70 -12.31 8.50
C ASP A 110 -5.31 -10.85 8.77
N PHE A 111 -6.25 -9.93 8.55
CA PHE A 111 -6.02 -8.55 8.96
C PHE A 111 -5.90 -8.44 10.49
N PRO A 112 -5.02 -7.58 11.03
CA PRO A 112 -4.78 -7.43 12.47
C PRO A 112 -5.92 -6.69 13.19
N ILE A 113 -7.15 -7.19 13.05
CA ILE A 113 -8.36 -6.66 13.67
C ILE A 113 -8.71 -7.52 14.89
N GLY A 114 -8.98 -6.89 16.02
CA GLY A 114 -9.37 -7.59 17.24
C GLY A 114 -8.24 -8.38 17.92
N LEU A 115 -6.99 -8.06 17.63
CA LEU A 115 -5.83 -8.68 18.29
C LEU A 115 -5.85 -8.47 19.80
N THR A 116 -5.46 -9.51 20.53
CA THR A 116 -5.18 -9.41 21.96
C THR A 116 -4.01 -8.47 22.23
N GLU A 117 -3.87 -8.00 23.46
CA GLU A 117 -2.73 -7.15 23.86
C GLU A 117 -1.40 -7.88 23.66
N GLU A 118 -1.36 -9.17 23.99
CA GLU A 118 -0.17 -10.02 23.82
C GLU A 118 0.23 -10.13 22.34
N CYS A 119 -0.72 -10.43 21.44
CA CYS A 119 -0.45 -10.47 20.00
C CYS A 119 0.04 -9.13 19.47
N ARG A 120 -0.51 -8.01 19.95
CA ARG A 120 -0.03 -6.68 19.58
C ARG A 120 1.38 -6.42 20.07
N ALA A 121 1.71 -6.82 21.28
CA ALA A 121 3.05 -6.65 21.84
C ALA A 121 4.11 -7.46 21.07
N LEU A 122 3.81 -8.72 20.72
CA LEU A 122 4.66 -9.56 19.88
C LEU A 122 4.85 -8.96 18.47
N SER A 123 3.76 -8.50 17.89
CA SER A 123 3.78 -7.85 16.57
C SER A 123 4.59 -6.56 16.56
N ALA A 124 4.61 -5.80 17.66
CA ALA A 124 5.31 -4.53 17.74
C ALA A 124 6.83 -4.67 17.54
N GLU A 125 7.45 -5.67 18.17
CA GLU A 125 8.88 -5.93 17.99
C GLU A 125 9.22 -6.36 16.56
N THR A 126 8.42 -7.28 16.02
CA THR A 126 8.58 -7.77 14.65
C THR A 126 8.45 -6.63 13.63
N LEU A 127 7.42 -5.80 13.80
CA LEU A 127 7.20 -4.63 12.95
C LEU A 127 8.33 -3.61 13.06
N ALA A 128 8.82 -3.35 14.27
CA ALA A 128 9.94 -2.44 14.49
C ALA A 128 11.22 -2.93 13.81
N LYS A 129 11.53 -4.23 13.90
CA LYS A 129 12.66 -4.85 13.18
C LYS A 129 12.52 -4.73 11.67
N PHE A 130 11.33 -5.03 11.15
CA PHE A 130 11.03 -4.88 9.73
C PHE A 130 11.25 -3.44 9.25
N LEU A 131 10.66 -2.46 9.92
CA LEU A 131 10.80 -1.05 9.56
C LEU A 131 12.25 -0.58 9.61
N ARG A 132 12.98 -0.97 10.67
CA ARG A 132 14.40 -0.65 10.77
C ARG A 132 15.20 -1.18 9.57
N ARG A 133 14.99 -2.44 9.21
CA ARG A 133 15.66 -3.04 8.05
C ARG A 133 15.26 -2.41 6.73
N LEU A 134 13.98 -2.10 6.55
CA LEU A 134 13.49 -1.38 5.37
C LEU A 134 14.17 0.01 5.26
N HIS A 135 14.31 0.72 6.37
CA HIS A 135 14.93 2.04 6.40
C HIS A 135 16.46 2.01 6.12
N GLU A 136 17.12 0.87 6.28
CA GLU A 136 18.53 0.66 5.92
C GLU A 136 18.73 0.49 4.41
N PHE A 137 17.66 0.30 3.62
CA PHE A 137 17.79 0.15 2.17
C PHE A 137 18.35 1.43 1.54
N PRO A 138 19.37 1.32 0.65
CA PRO A 138 20.06 2.49 0.10
C PRO A 138 19.09 3.38 -0.72
N VAL A 139 18.93 4.63 -0.32
CA VAL A 139 18.02 5.60 -0.96
C VAL A 139 18.32 5.74 -2.46
N GLN A 140 19.59 5.77 -2.85
CA GLN A 140 19.98 5.87 -4.26
C GLN A 140 19.54 4.65 -5.08
N ALA A 141 19.51 3.47 -4.48
CA ALA A 141 18.99 2.26 -5.12
C ALA A 141 17.46 2.32 -5.26
N ALA A 142 16.74 2.86 -4.27
CA ALA A 142 15.31 3.09 -4.33
C ALA A 142 14.95 4.08 -5.45
N LEU A 143 15.64 5.21 -5.54
CA LEU A 143 15.45 6.21 -6.60
C LEU A 143 15.66 5.61 -8.01
N LYS A 144 16.67 4.76 -8.19
CA LYS A 144 16.91 4.04 -9.46
C LYS A 144 15.78 3.06 -9.82
N CYS A 145 14.99 2.61 -8.85
CA CYS A 145 13.79 1.80 -9.10
C CYS A 145 12.56 2.64 -9.47
N GLY A 146 12.63 3.96 -9.34
CA GLY A 146 11.53 4.87 -9.62
C GLY A 146 10.76 5.33 -8.38
N VAL A 147 11.28 5.02 -7.16
CA VAL A 147 10.71 5.56 -5.92
C VAL A 147 10.84 7.08 -5.95
N GLN A 148 9.77 7.76 -5.63
CA GLN A 148 9.74 9.22 -5.59
C GLN A 148 9.84 9.71 -4.15
N GLN A 149 10.28 10.96 -4.00
CA GLN A 149 10.24 11.62 -2.71
C GLN A 149 8.79 11.79 -2.24
N ASP A 150 8.55 11.63 -0.94
CA ASP A 150 7.21 11.80 -0.36
C ASP A 150 6.76 13.27 -0.50
N HIS A 151 5.79 13.48 -1.39
CA HIS A 151 5.20 14.79 -1.66
C HIS A 151 4.24 15.28 -0.56
N ARG A 152 3.86 14.41 0.39
CA ARG A 152 2.93 14.76 1.47
C ARG A 152 3.54 15.75 2.46
N ASN A 153 4.88 15.82 2.52
CA ASN A 153 5.64 16.73 3.37
C ASN A 153 5.12 16.76 4.83
N LEU A 154 5.03 15.57 5.43
CA LEU A 154 4.38 15.38 6.74
C LEU A 154 5.10 16.10 7.88
N THR A 155 6.35 16.45 7.70
CA THR A 155 7.19 17.15 8.68
C THR A 155 7.12 18.68 8.57
N ASP A 156 6.52 19.22 7.51
CA ASP A 156 6.29 20.66 7.36
C ASP A 156 5.07 21.09 8.18
N ILE A 157 5.29 21.32 9.47
CA ILE A 157 4.24 21.69 10.41
C ILE A 157 3.58 23.02 10.03
N ALA A 158 4.32 23.98 9.49
CA ALA A 158 3.77 25.28 9.09
C ALA A 158 2.68 25.11 8.01
N SER A 159 3.01 24.40 6.92
CA SER A 159 2.05 24.11 5.86
C SER A 159 0.88 23.27 6.35
N ARG A 160 1.14 22.30 7.25
CA ARG A 160 0.08 21.45 7.81
C ARG A 160 -0.87 22.20 8.71
N LYS A 161 -0.40 23.15 9.54
CA LYS A 161 -1.27 24.01 10.35
C LYS A 161 -2.31 24.73 9.49
N VAL A 162 -1.87 25.36 8.42
CA VAL A 162 -2.76 26.08 7.49
C VAL A 162 -3.83 25.13 6.92
N LYS A 163 -3.44 23.91 6.53
CA LYS A 163 -4.41 22.90 6.04
C LYS A 163 -5.38 22.46 7.13
N MET A 164 -4.89 22.21 8.35
CA MET A 164 -5.73 21.79 9.48
C MET A 164 -6.73 22.89 9.86
N GLU A 165 -6.30 24.14 9.92
CA GLU A 165 -7.18 25.29 10.16
C GLU A 165 -8.24 25.44 9.07
N GLY A 166 -7.85 25.23 7.81
CA GLY A 166 -8.78 25.22 6.69
C GLY A 166 -9.79 24.07 6.73
N PHE A 167 -9.42 22.89 7.22
CA PHE A 167 -10.36 21.79 7.46
C PHE A 167 -11.26 22.07 8.67
N LEU A 168 -10.70 22.57 9.77
CA LEU A 168 -11.46 22.90 10.96
C LEU A 168 -12.56 23.93 10.65
N SER A 169 -12.26 24.95 9.83
CA SER A 169 -13.26 25.94 9.42
C SER A 169 -14.43 25.36 8.62
N LYS A 170 -14.19 24.26 7.87
CA LYS A 170 -15.24 23.58 7.08
C LYS A 170 -16.17 22.71 7.90
N VAL A 171 -15.72 22.25 9.06
CA VAL A 171 -16.47 21.32 9.92
C VAL A 171 -16.99 21.98 11.21
N VAL A 172 -16.76 23.28 11.37
CA VAL A 172 -17.11 24.02 12.60
C VAL A 172 -18.59 23.88 12.98
N GLU A 173 -19.49 23.84 12.00
CA GLU A 173 -20.93 23.69 12.22
C GLU A 173 -21.33 22.30 12.79
N HIS A 174 -20.43 21.31 12.69
CA HIS A 174 -20.64 19.95 13.18
C HIS A 174 -19.95 19.68 14.52
N LEU A 175 -19.30 20.70 15.11
CA LEU A 175 -18.56 20.59 16.37
C LEU A 175 -19.24 21.37 17.48
N THR A 176 -19.20 20.83 18.68
CA THR A 176 -19.52 21.62 19.88
C THR A 176 -18.43 22.67 20.14
N PRO A 177 -18.72 23.75 20.89
CA PRO A 177 -17.72 24.75 21.27
C PRO A 177 -16.49 24.15 21.96
N ASP A 178 -16.69 23.14 22.80
CA ASP A 178 -15.62 22.45 23.54
C ASP A 178 -14.71 21.65 22.60
N GLU A 179 -15.28 20.86 21.69
CA GLU A 179 -14.53 20.09 20.68
C GLU A 179 -13.73 21.04 19.79
N PHE A 180 -14.35 22.11 19.30
CA PHE A 180 -13.64 23.13 18.55
C PHE A 180 -12.48 23.74 19.31
N GLY A 181 -12.70 24.08 20.60
CA GLY A 181 -11.67 24.62 21.47
C GLY A 181 -10.48 23.69 21.65
N VAL A 182 -10.74 22.40 21.89
CA VAL A 182 -9.71 21.37 22.04
C VAL A 182 -8.90 21.20 20.77
N ILE A 183 -9.56 21.08 19.61
CA ILE A 183 -8.87 20.91 18.31
C ILE A 183 -8.03 22.15 17.99
N LYS A 184 -8.59 23.35 18.17
CA LYS A 184 -7.88 24.61 17.94
C LYS A 184 -6.65 24.75 18.85
N ALA A 185 -6.78 24.41 20.12
CA ALA A 185 -5.66 24.42 21.07
C ALA A 185 -4.58 23.40 20.67
N TYR A 186 -4.94 22.22 20.17
CA TYR A 186 -4.00 21.24 19.66
C TYR A 186 -3.23 21.79 18.46
N ILE A 187 -3.92 22.32 17.46
CA ILE A 187 -3.29 22.90 16.25
C ILE A 187 -2.32 24.03 16.64
N SER A 188 -2.71 24.91 17.58
CA SER A 188 -1.85 26.02 18.01
C SER A 188 -0.53 25.58 18.66
N ARG A 189 -0.53 24.45 19.37
CA ARG A 189 0.66 23.89 20.05
C ARG A 189 1.64 23.19 19.13
N LEU A 190 1.22 22.80 17.91
CA LEU A 190 2.13 22.17 16.96
C LEU A 190 3.30 23.11 16.66
N GLN A 191 4.51 22.62 16.87
CA GLN A 191 5.75 23.38 16.63
C GLN A 191 6.58 22.66 15.58
N ASN A 192 7.33 23.45 14.80
CA ASN A 192 8.39 22.91 13.96
C ASN A 192 9.59 22.60 14.86
N ASP A 193 9.62 21.41 15.42
CA ASP A 193 10.87 20.90 15.91
C ASP A 193 11.77 20.69 14.69
N ARG A 194 12.95 21.30 14.70
CA ARG A 194 13.94 21.10 13.65
C ARG A 194 14.50 19.67 13.79
N VAL A 195 13.79 18.72 13.21
CA VAL A 195 14.33 17.40 12.98
C VAL A 195 15.08 17.48 11.66
N GLU A 196 16.40 17.23 11.69
CA GLU A 196 17.17 17.09 10.45
C GLU A 196 16.54 15.97 9.62
N PRO A 197 16.14 16.24 8.37
CA PRO A 197 15.46 15.25 7.55
C PRO A 197 16.42 14.11 7.21
N VAL A 198 16.15 12.93 7.73
CA VAL A 198 16.83 11.70 7.32
C VAL A 198 16.05 11.08 6.16
N ASN A 199 16.66 11.08 4.99
CA ASN A 199 16.08 10.41 3.85
C ASN A 199 16.25 8.89 4.01
N THR A 200 15.14 8.16 3.97
CA THR A 200 15.09 6.70 4.06
C THR A 200 13.96 6.15 3.21
N LEU A 201 14.03 4.87 2.85
CA LEU A 201 12.93 4.20 2.17
C LEU A 201 11.81 3.94 3.18
N LEU A 202 10.63 4.49 2.90
CA LEU A 202 9.43 4.29 3.71
C LEU A 202 8.50 3.26 3.05
N HIS A 203 7.73 2.53 3.85
CA HIS A 203 6.60 1.75 3.35
C HIS A 203 5.55 2.67 2.69
N GLY A 204 5.34 3.83 3.26
CA GLY A 204 4.49 4.89 2.68
C GLY A 204 2.99 4.77 2.96
N ASP A 205 2.48 3.57 3.20
CA ASP A 205 1.06 3.30 3.46
C ASP A 205 0.86 2.17 4.48
N LEU A 206 1.63 2.21 5.58
CA LEU A 206 1.56 1.19 6.62
C LEU A 206 0.33 1.40 7.50
N HIS A 207 -0.66 0.56 7.28
CA HIS A 207 -1.87 0.49 8.10
C HIS A 207 -2.42 -0.95 8.15
N PHE A 208 -3.42 -1.20 8.98
CA PHE A 208 -3.91 -2.55 9.27
C PHE A 208 -4.38 -3.37 8.04
N LYS A 209 -4.84 -2.73 6.96
CA LYS A 209 -5.21 -3.42 5.70
C LYS A 209 -4.01 -3.82 4.83
N ASN A 210 -2.83 -3.32 5.16
CA ASN A 210 -1.58 -3.63 4.46
C ASN A 210 -0.64 -4.50 5.32
N MET A 211 -1.20 -5.15 6.34
CA MET A 211 -0.51 -6.10 7.20
C MET A 211 -1.35 -7.36 7.34
N LEU A 212 -0.68 -8.49 7.45
CA LEU A 212 -1.30 -9.76 7.77
C LEU A 212 -0.69 -10.31 9.06
N VAL A 213 -1.49 -10.98 9.85
CA VAL A 213 -1.07 -11.64 11.09
C VAL A 213 -1.52 -13.10 11.06
N ASN A 214 -0.76 -13.93 11.72
CA ASN A 214 -1.12 -15.30 12.03
C ASN A 214 -1.08 -15.51 13.56
N GLU A 215 -1.15 -16.75 14.01
CA GLU A 215 -1.09 -17.12 15.43
C GLU A 215 0.21 -16.67 16.14
N ASN A 216 1.27 -16.38 15.41
CA ASN A 216 2.58 -15.93 15.93
C ASN A 216 2.78 -14.40 15.81
N GLY A 217 1.76 -13.65 15.43
CA GLY A 217 1.83 -12.22 15.17
C GLY A 217 2.03 -11.88 13.69
N ILE A 218 2.65 -10.71 13.41
CA ILE A 218 2.95 -10.25 12.04
C ILE A 218 4.05 -11.10 11.41
#